data_bcb63a2720aaa940335bda0aa441bb41
#
_entry.id   bcb63a2720aaa940335bda0aa441bb41
#
_cell.length_a   1.000
_cell.length_b   1.000
_cell.length_c   1.000
_cell.angle_alpha   90.00
_cell.angle_beta   90.00
_cell.angle_gamma   90.00
#
_symmetry.space_group_name_H-M   'P 1'
#
loop_
_entity.id
_entity.type
_entity.pdbx_description
1 polymer ?
#
loop_
_entity_poly.entity_id
_entity_poly.type
_entity_poly.pdbx_seq_one_letter_code
_entity_poly.pdbx_strand_id
1 'polypeptide(L)'
;EQVVPDPVPGGGTGGGTGTTVVCFESDVLPLFQSNCAKSGCHDASSHEKGYVLDSYDNIIRKGIVFGNATNSKIYKVLFENGDDKMPPLPNQDLTAAQKAIIGKWINEGAVNTVNCGTGCDTAQFKYGANISLIINNNCVGCHGGTAPSANINLSNYSGVSAQVANGRLIGAVTHTAGYSPMPKNAAKLSDCQIIQIKKWIAGGAPNN
;
A
#
# COMPACT_ATOMS: atom_id res chain seq x y z
N GLU A 1 -17.38 7.35 -22.80
CA GLU A 1 -17.43 7.92 -21.44
C GLU A 1 -17.49 6.75 -20.45
N GLN A 2 -16.42 6.55 -19.66
CA GLN A 2 -16.42 5.48 -18.64
C GLN A 2 -17.25 5.94 -17.46
N VAL A 3 -18.27 5.16 -17.11
CA VAL A 3 -19.08 5.42 -15.91
C VAL A 3 -18.23 5.08 -14.68
N VAL A 4 -17.91 6.08 -13.89
CA VAL A 4 -17.18 5.92 -12.61
C VAL A 4 -18.21 5.47 -11.57
N PRO A 5 -18.05 4.31 -10.93
CA PRO A 5 -18.96 3.88 -9.88
C PRO A 5 -18.84 4.78 -8.64
N ASP A 6 -19.97 5.07 -7.99
CA ASP A 6 -20.02 5.84 -6.76
C ASP A 6 -19.28 5.14 -5.60
N PRO A 7 -18.74 5.89 -4.62
CA PRO A 7 -18.12 5.32 -3.43
C PRO A 7 -19.12 4.45 -2.65
N VAL A 8 -18.79 3.19 -2.43
CA VAL A 8 -19.64 2.28 -1.65
C VAL A 8 -19.09 2.18 -0.23
N PRO A 9 -19.88 2.53 0.81
CA PRO A 9 -19.50 2.23 2.18
C PRO A 9 -19.40 0.71 2.36
N GLY A 10 -18.31 0.22 2.93
CA GLY A 10 -18.13 -1.19 3.21
C GLY A 10 -19.18 -1.70 4.17
N GLY A 11 -20.23 -2.32 3.65
CA GLY A 11 -21.27 -2.94 4.44
C GLY A 11 -20.78 -4.23 5.08
N GLY A 12 -20.29 -4.16 6.30
CA GLY A 12 -19.96 -5.33 7.10
C GLY A 12 -21.15 -5.86 7.84
N THR A 13 -21.81 -6.92 7.34
CA THR A 13 -22.64 -7.80 8.17
C THR A 13 -22.58 -9.22 7.63
N GLY A 14 -22.15 -10.14 8.47
CA GLY A 14 -22.54 -11.54 8.36
C GLY A 14 -21.42 -12.51 8.02
N GLY A 15 -21.13 -13.42 8.96
CA GLY A 15 -20.28 -14.58 8.79
C GLY A 15 -20.73 -15.43 7.61
N GLY A 16 -19.80 -15.63 6.70
CA GLY A 16 -19.87 -16.55 5.60
C GLY A 16 -18.49 -16.67 5.01
N THR A 17 -18.11 -17.83 4.53
CA THR A 17 -16.91 -18.11 3.74
C THR A 17 -16.96 -17.34 2.42
N GLY A 18 -16.98 -16.02 2.50
CA GLY A 18 -17.06 -15.10 1.38
C GLY A 18 -15.68 -14.51 1.09
N THR A 19 -15.27 -14.54 -0.17
CA THR A 19 -14.15 -13.77 -0.70
C THR A 19 -14.29 -12.32 -0.24
N THR A 20 -13.45 -11.89 0.70
CA THR A 20 -13.45 -10.50 1.16
C THR A 20 -13.18 -9.60 -0.03
N VAL A 21 -14.07 -8.63 -0.27
CA VAL A 21 -13.88 -7.59 -1.29
C VAL A 21 -12.62 -6.80 -0.93
N VAL A 22 -11.80 -6.51 -1.92
CA VAL A 22 -10.59 -5.71 -1.71
C VAL A 22 -10.98 -4.29 -1.34
N CYS A 23 -10.47 -3.79 -0.23
CA CYS A 23 -10.68 -2.42 0.19
C CYS A 23 -9.71 -1.48 -0.53
N PHE A 24 -10.24 -0.55 -1.33
CA PHE A 24 -9.36 0.40 -2.02
C PHE A 24 -8.54 1.24 -1.04
N GLU A 25 -9.18 1.80 -0.03
CA GLU A 25 -8.53 2.72 0.92
C GLU A 25 -7.38 2.07 1.71
N SER A 26 -7.56 0.84 2.19
CA SER A 26 -6.57 0.17 3.04
C SER A 26 -5.63 -0.76 2.30
N ASP A 27 -6.05 -1.36 1.20
CA ASP A 27 -5.31 -2.43 0.55
C ASP A 27 -4.66 -2.01 -0.78
N VAL A 28 -5.30 -1.10 -1.53
CA VAL A 28 -4.88 -0.73 -2.89
C VAL A 28 -4.18 0.63 -2.93
N LEU A 29 -4.80 1.67 -2.36
CA LEU A 29 -4.26 3.03 -2.41
C LEU A 29 -2.84 3.13 -1.84
N PRO A 30 -2.51 2.50 -0.70
CA PRO A 30 -1.14 2.51 -0.18
C PRO A 30 -0.11 1.88 -1.11
N LEU A 31 -0.50 0.84 -1.88
CA LEU A 31 0.38 0.23 -2.88
C LEU A 31 0.73 1.20 -4.00
N PHE A 32 -0.24 1.94 -4.52
CA PHE A 32 -0.01 2.96 -5.53
C PHE A 32 0.84 4.10 -4.99
N GLN A 33 0.51 4.61 -3.81
CA GLN A 33 1.23 5.74 -3.20
C GLN A 33 2.69 5.40 -2.89
N SER A 34 2.97 4.22 -2.34
CA SER A 34 4.32 3.82 -1.94
C SER A 34 5.19 3.34 -3.11
N ASN A 35 4.60 2.77 -4.17
CA ASN A 35 5.37 2.18 -5.26
C ASN A 35 5.33 2.98 -6.57
N CYS A 36 4.27 3.75 -6.83
CA CYS A 36 4.02 4.40 -8.12
C CYS A 36 4.02 5.93 -8.03
N ALA A 37 3.29 6.52 -7.08
CA ALA A 37 3.12 7.96 -6.94
C ALA A 37 4.30 8.65 -6.25
N LYS A 38 5.52 8.22 -6.60
CA LYS A 38 6.76 8.82 -6.09
C LYS A 38 7.12 10.08 -6.87
N SER A 39 7.86 10.98 -6.23
CA SER A 39 8.48 12.13 -6.89
C SER A 39 9.36 11.67 -8.05
N GLY A 40 9.20 12.28 -9.20
CA GLY A 40 9.86 11.90 -10.45
C GLY A 40 9.20 10.73 -11.19
N CYS A 41 8.04 10.23 -10.71
CA CYS A 41 7.31 9.14 -11.32
C CYS A 41 5.84 9.56 -11.62
N HIS A 42 4.89 9.01 -10.87
CA HIS A 42 3.45 9.20 -11.13
C HIS A 42 2.76 10.00 -10.01
N ASP A 43 3.47 10.92 -9.38
CA ASP A 43 2.89 11.93 -8.49
C ASP A 43 2.25 13.07 -9.28
N ALA A 44 1.48 13.93 -8.62
CA ALA A 44 0.78 15.05 -9.26
C ALA A 44 1.72 16.02 -9.98
N SER A 45 2.99 16.11 -9.55
CA SER A 45 3.99 17.03 -10.11
C SER A 45 4.66 16.46 -11.36
N SER A 46 5.09 15.21 -11.27
CA SER A 46 5.88 14.54 -12.33
C SER A 46 5.00 13.93 -13.41
N HIS A 47 3.89 13.32 -13.03
CA HIS A 47 2.86 12.68 -13.88
C HIS A 47 3.40 12.01 -15.14
N GLU A 48 4.45 11.19 -15.01
CA GLU A 48 5.10 10.51 -16.13
C GLU A 48 4.09 9.80 -17.04
N LYS A 49 4.24 10.01 -18.35
CA LYS A 49 3.29 9.53 -19.38
C LYS A 49 1.84 9.96 -19.15
N GLY A 50 1.60 11.00 -18.34
CA GLY A 50 0.27 11.51 -18.00
C GLY A 50 -0.51 10.61 -17.03
N TYR A 51 0.18 9.82 -16.23
CA TYR A 51 -0.42 9.07 -15.12
C TYR A 51 -0.15 9.78 -13.80
N VAL A 52 -1.19 10.03 -13.03
CA VAL A 52 -1.13 10.41 -11.61
C VAL A 52 -1.77 9.29 -10.83
N LEU A 53 -1.05 8.72 -9.85
CA LEU A 53 -1.46 7.49 -9.17
C LEU A 53 -1.53 7.66 -7.64
N ASP A 54 -1.92 8.85 -7.17
CA ASP A 54 -1.92 9.28 -5.77
C ASP A 54 -3.29 9.20 -5.07
N SER A 55 -4.36 9.10 -5.85
CA SER A 55 -5.74 9.11 -5.37
C SER A 55 -6.63 8.25 -6.26
N TYR A 56 -7.82 7.87 -5.75
CA TYR A 56 -8.78 7.07 -6.51
C TYR A 56 -9.10 7.70 -7.88
N ASP A 57 -9.54 8.96 -7.86
CA ASP A 57 -9.96 9.68 -9.08
C ASP A 57 -8.84 9.77 -10.13
N ASN A 58 -7.62 9.93 -9.69
CA ASN A 58 -6.47 9.99 -10.59
C ASN A 58 -6.09 8.61 -11.13
N ILE A 59 -6.12 7.56 -10.30
CA ILE A 59 -5.79 6.19 -10.70
C ILE A 59 -6.76 5.66 -11.75
N ILE A 60 -8.08 5.85 -11.56
CA ILE A 60 -9.09 5.34 -12.49
C ILE A 60 -9.20 6.12 -13.79
N ARG A 61 -8.64 7.34 -13.84
CA ARG A 61 -8.75 8.24 -15.00
C ARG A 61 -8.11 7.67 -16.25
N LYS A 62 -7.07 6.82 -16.13
CA LYS A 62 -6.31 6.32 -17.27
C LYS A 62 -5.74 4.93 -17.01
N GLY A 63 -5.91 4.04 -17.98
CA GLY A 63 -5.25 2.73 -17.98
C GLY A 63 -5.95 1.64 -17.16
N ILE A 64 -7.13 1.90 -16.62
CA ILE A 64 -8.03 0.91 -16.01
C ILE A 64 -9.11 0.50 -17.01
N VAL A 65 -9.35 -0.79 -17.12
CA VAL A 65 -10.53 -1.38 -17.74
C VAL A 65 -11.31 -2.05 -16.62
N PHE A 66 -12.42 -1.45 -16.20
CA PHE A 66 -13.23 -1.92 -15.08
C PHE A 66 -13.66 -3.38 -15.28
N GLY A 67 -13.47 -4.20 -14.27
CA GLY A 67 -13.77 -5.63 -14.31
C GLY A 67 -12.76 -6.48 -15.09
N ASN A 68 -11.67 -5.89 -15.61
CA ASN A 68 -10.71 -6.62 -16.42
C ASN A 68 -9.26 -6.17 -16.19
N ALA A 69 -8.61 -6.81 -15.23
CA ALA A 69 -7.21 -6.52 -14.89
C ALA A 69 -6.27 -6.80 -16.07
N THR A 70 -6.45 -7.91 -16.77
CA THR A 70 -5.55 -8.32 -17.87
C THR A 70 -5.61 -7.38 -19.07
N ASN A 71 -6.65 -6.59 -19.24
CA ASN A 71 -6.74 -5.54 -20.26
C ASN A 71 -6.38 -4.15 -19.72
N SER A 72 -6.22 -3.98 -18.42
CA SER A 72 -5.82 -2.73 -17.80
C SER A 72 -4.32 -2.48 -17.95
N LYS A 73 -3.93 -1.35 -18.57
CA LYS A 73 -2.50 -1.01 -18.80
C LYS A 73 -1.74 -0.90 -17.48
N ILE A 74 -2.35 -0.30 -16.45
CA ILE A 74 -1.79 -0.18 -15.09
C ILE A 74 -1.38 -1.55 -14.52
N TYR A 75 -2.16 -2.60 -14.81
CA TYR A 75 -1.88 -3.96 -14.35
C TYR A 75 -0.84 -4.68 -15.22
N LYS A 76 -0.95 -4.54 -16.56
CA LYS A 76 -0.04 -5.19 -17.51
C LYS A 76 1.42 -4.83 -17.26
N VAL A 77 1.71 -3.56 -17.05
CA VAL A 77 3.09 -3.08 -16.86
C VAL A 77 3.79 -3.66 -15.62
N LEU A 78 3.04 -4.23 -14.69
CA LEU A 78 3.61 -4.93 -13.52
C LEU A 78 4.29 -6.26 -13.89
N PHE A 79 4.01 -6.79 -15.09
CA PHE A 79 4.51 -8.09 -15.57
C PHE A 79 5.39 -7.96 -16.83
N GLU A 80 5.53 -6.76 -17.36
CA GLU A 80 6.39 -6.48 -18.49
C GLU A 80 7.88 -6.61 -18.11
N ASN A 81 8.75 -6.57 -19.13
CA ASN A 81 10.19 -6.57 -18.97
C ASN A 81 10.80 -5.32 -19.63
N GLY A 82 12.05 -5.01 -19.30
CA GLY A 82 12.74 -3.85 -19.86
C GLY A 82 12.11 -2.52 -19.46
N ASP A 83 12.10 -1.56 -20.39
CA ASP A 83 11.71 -0.17 -20.12
C ASP A 83 10.21 0.03 -19.85
N ASP A 84 9.38 -0.92 -20.25
CA ASP A 84 7.93 -0.87 -20.02
C ASP A 84 7.53 -1.40 -18.63
N LYS A 85 8.46 -2.06 -17.95
CA LYS A 85 8.18 -2.62 -16.61
C LYS A 85 7.98 -1.53 -15.57
N MET A 86 6.96 -1.70 -14.74
CA MET A 86 6.72 -0.83 -13.58
C MET A 86 6.68 -1.64 -12.26
N PRO A 87 7.29 -1.13 -11.19
CA PRO A 87 8.23 0.00 -11.14
C PRO A 87 9.53 -0.32 -11.93
N PRO A 88 10.19 0.69 -12.54
CA PRO A 88 11.48 0.48 -13.21
C PRO A 88 12.59 0.32 -12.17
N LEU A 89 13.67 -0.36 -12.57
CA LEU A 89 14.89 -0.42 -11.74
C LEU A 89 15.44 1.01 -11.47
N PRO A 90 16.01 1.27 -10.30
CA PRO A 90 16.36 0.33 -9.21
C PRO A 90 15.25 0.13 -8.17
N ASN A 91 14.02 0.59 -8.44
CA ASN A 91 12.91 0.39 -7.49
C ASN A 91 12.61 -1.09 -7.31
N GLN A 92 12.16 -1.45 -6.11
CA GLN A 92 11.75 -2.82 -5.83
C GLN A 92 10.46 -3.16 -6.59
N ASP A 93 10.43 -4.36 -7.18
CA ASP A 93 9.22 -4.91 -7.80
C ASP A 93 8.14 -5.21 -6.75
N LEU A 94 6.88 -5.11 -7.15
CA LEU A 94 5.77 -5.54 -6.31
C LEU A 94 5.82 -7.07 -6.13
N THR A 95 5.53 -7.52 -4.92
CA THR A 95 5.37 -8.95 -4.65
C THR A 95 4.18 -9.54 -5.41
N ALA A 96 4.15 -10.85 -5.60
CA ALA A 96 3.02 -11.53 -6.23
C ALA A 96 1.70 -11.25 -5.48
N ALA A 97 1.74 -11.16 -4.15
CA ALA A 97 0.56 -10.83 -3.33
C ALA A 97 0.06 -9.41 -3.59
N GLN A 98 0.96 -8.42 -3.69
CA GLN A 98 0.60 -7.04 -4.01
C GLN A 98 0.00 -6.90 -5.41
N LYS A 99 0.60 -7.57 -6.40
CA LYS A 99 0.06 -7.63 -7.77
C LYS A 99 -1.34 -8.28 -7.78
N ALA A 100 -1.52 -9.36 -7.01
CA ALA A 100 -2.82 -10.04 -6.90
C ALA A 100 -3.90 -9.14 -6.28
N ILE A 101 -3.57 -8.33 -5.27
CA ILE A 101 -4.50 -7.36 -4.67
C ILE A 101 -4.97 -6.35 -5.72
N ILE A 102 -4.04 -5.75 -6.48
CA ILE A 102 -4.39 -4.79 -7.55
C ILE A 102 -5.25 -5.45 -8.61
N GLY A 103 -4.88 -6.65 -9.07
CA GLY A 103 -5.63 -7.40 -10.07
C GLY A 103 -7.04 -7.76 -9.60
N LYS A 104 -7.18 -8.21 -8.35
CA LYS A 104 -8.47 -8.53 -7.75
C LYS A 104 -9.37 -7.29 -7.65
N TRP A 105 -8.84 -6.17 -7.16
CA TRP A 105 -9.57 -4.90 -7.11
C TRP A 105 -10.09 -4.47 -8.48
N ILE A 106 -9.26 -4.52 -9.52
CA ILE A 106 -9.69 -4.17 -10.89
C ILE A 106 -10.80 -5.12 -11.37
N ASN A 107 -10.65 -6.43 -11.13
CA ASN A 107 -11.65 -7.44 -11.54
C ASN A 107 -12.97 -7.31 -10.76
N GLU A 108 -12.94 -6.79 -9.54
CA GLU A 108 -14.11 -6.43 -8.73
C GLU A 108 -14.75 -5.10 -9.16
N GLY A 109 -14.30 -4.52 -10.27
CA GLY A 109 -14.86 -3.29 -10.82
C GLY A 109 -14.12 -2.02 -10.44
N ALA A 110 -12.94 -2.13 -9.83
CA ALA A 110 -12.11 -1.00 -9.39
C ALA A 110 -12.90 0.02 -8.56
N VAL A 111 -13.73 -0.46 -7.63
CA VAL A 111 -14.64 0.38 -6.83
C VAL A 111 -13.86 1.15 -5.75
N ASN A 112 -14.27 2.40 -5.49
CA ASN A 112 -13.74 3.20 -4.39
C ASN A 112 -14.36 2.75 -3.07
N THR A 113 -13.84 1.67 -2.51
CA THR A 113 -14.28 1.17 -1.21
C THR A 113 -13.53 1.87 -0.09
N VAL A 114 -14.25 2.54 0.79
CA VAL A 114 -13.73 3.26 1.94
C VAL A 114 -14.38 2.71 3.22
N ASN A 115 -13.70 2.87 4.36
CA ASN A 115 -14.22 2.40 5.64
C ASN A 115 -14.64 0.92 5.61
N CYS A 116 -13.91 0.09 4.89
CA CYS A 116 -14.22 -1.33 4.68
C CYS A 116 -14.06 -2.16 5.97
N GLY A 117 -14.23 -1.55 7.10
CA GLY A 117 -13.95 -2.13 8.41
C GLY A 117 -14.76 -3.37 8.70
N THR A 118 -14.16 -4.51 8.55
CA THR A 118 -14.19 -5.48 9.63
C THR A 118 -13.50 -4.79 10.79
N GLY A 119 -14.14 -4.70 11.94
CA GLY A 119 -13.59 -3.98 13.08
C GLY A 119 -12.12 -4.30 13.26
N CYS A 120 -11.29 -3.29 13.50
CA CYS A 120 -9.85 -3.44 13.62
C CYS A 120 -9.52 -4.56 14.59
N ASP A 121 -9.05 -5.69 14.08
CA ASP A 121 -8.58 -6.77 14.93
C ASP A 121 -7.19 -6.45 15.49
N THR A 122 -7.21 -5.65 16.56
CA THR A 122 -5.99 -5.32 17.28
C THR A 122 -5.43 -6.48 18.10
N ALA A 123 -6.08 -7.65 18.11
CA ALA A 123 -5.51 -8.88 18.66
C ALA A 123 -4.51 -9.52 17.71
N GLN A 124 -4.59 -9.21 16.42
CA GLN A 124 -3.69 -9.70 15.39
C GLN A 124 -2.54 -8.70 15.15
N PHE A 125 -1.38 -8.96 15.75
CA PHE A 125 -0.20 -8.10 15.64
C PHE A 125 1.12 -8.89 15.55
N LYS A 126 1.09 -10.11 15.02
CA LYS A 126 2.30 -10.90 14.74
C LYS A 126 3.08 -10.30 13.60
N TYR A 127 4.42 -10.35 13.67
CA TYR A 127 5.26 -9.79 12.62
C TYR A 127 4.97 -10.43 11.26
N GLY A 128 5.05 -11.75 11.15
CA GLY A 128 4.91 -12.47 9.88
C GLY A 128 3.53 -12.35 9.24
N ALA A 129 2.47 -12.30 10.05
CA ALA A 129 1.10 -12.31 9.53
C ALA A 129 0.49 -10.92 9.31
N ASN A 130 0.90 -9.91 10.10
CA ASN A 130 0.22 -8.62 10.11
C ASN A 130 1.18 -7.45 9.92
N ILE A 131 2.20 -7.34 10.77
CA ILE A 131 3.08 -6.16 10.75
C ILE A 131 3.90 -6.10 9.46
N SER A 132 4.42 -7.23 8.97
CA SER A 132 5.13 -7.28 7.70
C SER A 132 4.26 -6.87 6.52
N LEU A 133 2.97 -7.18 6.53
CA LEU A 133 2.03 -6.73 5.48
C LEU A 133 1.85 -5.21 5.51
N ILE A 134 1.66 -4.63 6.71
CA ILE A 134 1.57 -3.17 6.86
C ILE A 134 2.84 -2.51 6.32
N ILE A 135 4.01 -3.01 6.71
CA ILE A 135 5.32 -2.48 6.28
C ILE A 135 5.50 -2.63 4.76
N ASN A 136 5.20 -3.81 4.21
CA ASN A 136 5.35 -4.07 2.78
C ASN A 136 4.45 -3.17 1.93
N ASN A 137 3.21 -2.98 2.35
CA ASN A 137 2.24 -2.21 1.56
C ASN A 137 2.49 -0.68 1.65
N ASN A 138 2.97 -0.20 2.80
CA ASN A 138 3.05 1.25 3.04
C ASN A 138 4.48 1.82 3.03
N CYS A 139 5.52 0.99 3.18
CA CYS A 139 6.87 1.48 3.43
C CYS A 139 7.91 0.98 2.43
N VAL A 140 7.89 -0.31 2.10
CA VAL A 140 8.95 -0.98 1.32
C VAL A 140 9.08 -0.43 -0.10
N GLY A 141 8.01 0.09 -0.68
CA GLY A 141 8.07 0.75 -1.98
C GLY A 141 9.13 1.89 -2.06
N CYS A 142 9.32 2.61 -0.94
CA CYS A 142 10.37 3.63 -0.83
C CYS A 142 11.58 3.13 -0.03
N HIS A 143 11.35 2.33 1.00
CA HIS A 143 12.36 1.81 1.92
C HIS A 143 12.74 0.35 1.63
N GLY A 144 12.85 -0.02 0.35
CA GLY A 144 13.26 -1.34 -0.11
C GLY A 144 14.14 -1.26 -1.34
N GLY A 145 14.45 -2.43 -1.93
CA GLY A 145 15.32 -2.52 -3.11
C GLY A 145 16.79 -2.28 -2.81
N THR A 146 17.54 -1.99 -3.87
CA THR A 146 19.01 -1.81 -3.81
C THR A 146 19.44 -0.41 -3.36
N ALA A 147 18.54 0.57 -3.47
CA ALA A 147 18.81 1.98 -3.10
C ALA A 147 17.63 2.53 -2.27
N PRO A 148 17.44 2.03 -1.03
CA PRO A 148 16.31 2.45 -0.22
C PRO A 148 16.45 3.91 0.23
N SER A 149 15.34 4.63 0.28
CA SER A 149 15.29 6.03 0.70
C SER A 149 15.93 6.22 2.07
N ALA A 150 16.76 7.25 2.19
CA ALA A 150 17.55 7.57 3.40
C ALA A 150 18.43 6.39 3.91
N ASN A 151 18.77 5.44 3.04
CA ASN A 151 19.51 4.22 3.39
C ASN A 151 18.81 3.35 4.47
N ILE A 152 17.50 3.47 4.60
CA ILE A 152 16.68 2.68 5.51
C ILE A 152 16.01 1.58 4.70
N ASN A 153 16.39 0.31 4.94
CA ASN A 153 15.80 -0.84 4.28
C ASN A 153 14.82 -1.53 5.23
N LEU A 154 13.54 -1.56 4.85
CA LEU A 154 12.44 -2.18 5.62
C LEU A 154 11.91 -3.46 4.97
N SER A 155 12.63 -4.04 3.99
CA SER A 155 12.21 -5.25 3.29
C SER A 155 12.31 -6.52 4.13
N ASN A 156 12.90 -6.44 5.32
CA ASN A 156 13.08 -7.57 6.21
C ASN A 156 12.96 -7.18 7.68
N TYR A 157 12.79 -8.18 8.54
CA TYR A 157 12.64 -7.98 9.98
C TYR A 157 13.79 -7.18 10.61
N SER A 158 15.04 -7.47 10.24
CA SER A 158 16.21 -6.79 10.83
C SER A 158 16.18 -5.29 10.60
N GLY A 159 15.84 -4.87 9.38
CA GLY A 159 15.71 -3.45 9.05
C GLY A 159 14.56 -2.78 9.82
N VAL A 160 13.42 -3.45 9.94
CA VAL A 160 12.28 -2.95 10.72
C VAL A 160 12.62 -2.86 12.21
N SER A 161 13.20 -3.91 12.77
CA SER A 161 13.60 -3.97 14.18
C SER A 161 14.61 -2.87 14.55
N ALA A 162 15.55 -2.53 13.66
CA ALA A 162 16.48 -1.42 13.86
C ALA A 162 15.73 -0.07 14.00
N GLN A 163 14.65 0.14 13.23
CA GLN A 163 13.86 1.37 13.35
C GLN A 163 12.90 1.36 14.55
N VAL A 164 12.57 0.19 15.08
CA VAL A 164 11.89 0.07 16.38
C VAL A 164 12.83 0.45 17.52
N ALA A 165 14.05 -0.11 17.53
CA ALA A 165 15.00 0.11 18.60
C ALA A 165 15.39 1.58 18.80
N ASN A 166 15.40 2.38 17.74
CA ASN A 166 15.70 3.82 17.81
C ASN A 166 14.44 4.72 17.87
N GLY A 167 13.25 4.13 18.00
CA GLY A 167 11.96 4.84 18.09
C GLY A 167 11.46 5.47 16.79
N ARG A 168 12.21 5.34 15.69
CA ARG A 168 11.86 6.01 14.43
C ARG A 168 10.62 5.45 13.79
N LEU A 169 10.42 4.14 13.83
CA LEU A 169 9.23 3.55 13.23
C LEU A 169 7.95 4.15 13.81
N ILE A 170 7.80 4.06 15.13
CA ILE A 170 6.56 4.54 15.77
C ILE A 170 6.43 6.06 15.69
N GLY A 171 7.51 6.82 15.90
CA GLY A 171 7.50 8.27 15.80
C GLY A 171 7.08 8.76 14.41
N ALA A 172 7.57 8.13 13.35
CA ALA A 172 7.26 8.49 11.97
C ALA A 172 5.81 8.18 11.59
N VAL A 173 5.29 6.95 11.90
CA VAL A 173 3.92 6.56 11.51
C VAL A 173 2.84 7.23 12.35
N THR A 174 3.17 7.69 13.56
CA THR A 174 2.25 8.46 14.39
C THR A 174 2.31 9.97 14.12
N HIS A 175 3.24 10.40 13.28
CA HIS A 175 3.51 11.81 13.00
C HIS A 175 3.88 12.61 14.27
N THR A 176 4.64 11.97 15.16
CA THR A 176 5.12 12.60 16.40
C THR A 176 6.13 13.71 16.09
N ALA A 177 6.04 14.83 16.80
CA ALA A 177 7.00 15.94 16.67
C ALA A 177 8.44 15.46 16.86
N GLY A 178 9.36 15.95 15.99
CA GLY A 178 10.76 15.53 15.97
C GLY A 178 11.06 14.35 15.04
N TYR A 179 10.04 13.73 14.46
CA TYR A 179 10.20 12.69 13.43
C TYR A 179 9.65 13.16 12.08
N SER A 180 10.28 12.72 10.99
CA SER A 180 9.70 12.93 9.66
C SER A 180 8.42 12.10 9.51
N PRO A 181 7.27 12.72 9.19
CA PRO A 181 6.02 11.99 9.02
C PRO A 181 6.11 10.98 7.87
N MET A 182 5.64 9.75 8.12
CA MET A 182 5.58 8.68 7.14
C MET A 182 4.18 8.03 7.14
N PRO A 183 3.67 7.59 5.98
CA PRO A 183 4.28 7.69 4.63
C PRO A 183 4.44 9.14 4.17
N LYS A 184 5.54 9.44 3.47
CA LYS A 184 5.83 10.81 3.01
C LYS A 184 4.86 11.20 1.87
N ASN A 185 4.24 12.38 1.98
CA ASN A 185 3.29 12.90 0.99
C ASN A 185 2.05 12.00 0.76
N ALA A 186 1.72 11.16 1.73
CA ALA A 186 0.55 10.31 1.72
C ALA A 186 -0.22 10.43 3.03
N ALA A 187 -1.42 9.85 3.09
CA ALA A 187 -2.20 9.80 4.31
C ALA A 187 -1.45 9.04 5.41
N LYS A 188 -1.66 9.46 6.65
CA LYS A 188 -1.22 8.71 7.83
C LYS A 188 -1.80 7.29 7.80
N LEU A 189 -1.08 6.32 8.34
CA LEU A 189 -1.62 4.97 8.53
C LEU A 189 -2.92 5.02 9.33
N SER A 190 -3.83 4.08 9.06
CA SER A 190 -5.06 3.97 9.84
C SER A 190 -4.78 3.76 11.33
N ASP A 191 -5.68 4.20 12.17
CA ASP A 191 -5.53 4.02 13.63
C ASP A 191 -5.39 2.54 13.99
N CYS A 192 -6.05 1.64 13.23
CA CYS A 192 -5.91 0.20 13.39
C CYS A 192 -4.48 -0.26 13.17
N GLN A 193 -3.89 0.09 12.04
CA GLN A 193 -2.50 -0.29 11.72
C GLN A 193 -1.52 0.28 12.76
N ILE A 194 -1.76 1.51 13.21
CA ILE A 194 -0.94 2.13 14.26
C ILE A 194 -1.08 1.39 15.60
N ILE A 195 -2.30 0.98 15.98
CA ILE A 195 -2.52 0.20 17.20
C ILE A 195 -1.84 -1.17 17.12
N GLN A 196 -1.92 -1.86 15.98
CA GLN A 196 -1.24 -3.13 15.76
C GLN A 196 0.29 -2.99 15.90
N ILE A 197 0.88 -1.97 15.26
CA ILE A 197 2.31 -1.67 15.38
C ILE A 197 2.68 -1.37 16.84
N LYS A 198 1.91 -0.53 17.55
CA LYS A 198 2.15 -0.21 18.96
C LYS A 198 2.12 -1.45 19.84
N LYS A 199 1.12 -2.33 19.66
CA LYS A 199 1.02 -3.57 20.44
C LYS A 199 2.17 -4.53 20.16
N TRP A 200 2.57 -4.66 18.90
CA TRP A 200 3.73 -5.47 18.54
C TRP A 200 5.01 -4.96 19.20
N ILE A 201 5.25 -3.64 19.15
CA ILE A 201 6.41 -2.99 19.81
C ILE A 201 6.35 -3.19 21.31
N ALA A 202 5.19 -2.99 21.94
CA ALA A 202 5.01 -3.19 23.39
C ALA A 202 5.24 -4.63 23.83
N GLY A 203 4.99 -5.61 22.92
CA GLY A 203 5.30 -7.02 23.13
C GLY A 203 6.77 -7.39 22.88
N GLY A 204 7.67 -6.42 22.72
CA GLY A 204 9.10 -6.64 22.46
C GLY A 204 9.47 -6.81 21.00
N ALA A 205 8.55 -6.48 20.11
CA ALA A 205 8.73 -6.55 18.65
C ALA A 205 9.28 -7.92 18.16
N PRO A 206 8.69 -9.05 18.54
CA PRO A 206 9.22 -10.36 18.17
C PRO A 206 9.10 -10.65 16.67
N ASN A 207 10.03 -11.48 16.15
CA ASN A 207 9.95 -12.03 14.79
C ASN A 207 9.12 -13.31 14.79
N ASN A 208 7.78 -13.19 14.81
CA ASN A 208 6.84 -14.31 15.03
C ASN A 208 5.78 -14.45 13.93
#